data_703a2cf6095f8c0ae10b26f45f0bd280
#
_entry.id   703a2cf6095f8c0ae10b26f45f0bd280
#
_cell.length_a   1.000
_cell.length_b   1.000
_cell.length_c   1.000
_cell.angle_alpha   90.00
_cell.angle_beta   90.00
_cell.angle_gamma   90.00
#
_symmetry.space_group_name_H-M   'P 1'
#
loop_
_entity.id
_entity.type
_entity.pdbx_description
1 polymer ?
#
loop_
_entity_poly.entity_id
_entity_poly.type
_entity_poly.pdbx_seq_one_letter_code
_entity_poly.pdbx_strand_id
1 'polypeptide(L)'
;MIGLRLKNSRAKSKRCRVVGTFFAGICGKIGNMKKRYRTVNDYYRELFGEKIFKLPIDAGFDCPNRDGTVAHGGCTFCTVSGSGDAIVAPDAPIREQFYHEIDFMHRKWPDVNKYLVYFQNYTNTHAHVDVIRERYEQAINEPGVVGVNIGTRPDCMPDETIAYLAELSERMHVTVELGLQTTYEATSELINRAHSYELYVETVKRIRQQAPKIEIVSHLINGLPGETNEMMLENVRRCVTDNDIHGIKLHLLHLMTNTRMQRDYHEGRLQLLSQEEYVNIICDQLEIIPKHIVIHRITGDAPRDMLIGPMWSLNKWEVLNAIDKEMERRGSWQGSKCPLDILR
;
A
#
# COMPACT_ATOMS: atom_id res chain seq x y z
N MET A 1 39.24 -21.96 -71.22
CA MET A 1 39.12 -20.49 -71.31
C MET A 1 37.92 -20.05 -70.48
N ILE A 2 38.13 -19.05 -69.64
CA ILE A 2 37.18 -18.24 -68.87
C ILE A 2 36.55 -18.94 -67.69
N GLY A 3 37.14 -18.65 -66.57
CA GLY A 3 36.64 -18.96 -65.19
C GLY A 3 35.57 -18.00 -64.72
N LEU A 4 34.66 -18.51 -63.92
CA LEU A 4 33.69 -17.72 -63.18
C LEU A 4 33.82 -18.05 -61.69
N ARG A 5 34.27 -17.05 -60.91
CA ARG A 5 34.35 -17.07 -59.45
C ARG A 5 32.96 -16.97 -58.84
N LEU A 6 32.57 -17.94 -58.06
CA LEU A 6 31.41 -17.86 -57.17
C LEU A 6 31.77 -17.03 -55.94
N LYS A 7 31.07 -15.91 -55.72
CA LYS A 7 31.12 -15.12 -54.48
C LYS A 7 30.15 -15.70 -53.46
N ASN A 8 30.67 -16.21 -52.37
CA ASN A 8 29.92 -16.54 -51.16
C ASN A 8 29.34 -15.27 -50.53
N SER A 9 28.04 -15.11 -50.52
CA SER A 9 27.34 -14.13 -49.74
C SER A 9 26.89 -14.78 -48.42
N ARG A 10 27.56 -14.40 -47.35
CA ARG A 10 27.13 -14.72 -45.98
C ARG A 10 25.86 -13.92 -45.64
N ALA A 11 24.73 -14.60 -45.55
CA ALA A 11 23.52 -14.09 -44.94
C ALA A 11 23.75 -13.88 -43.44
N LYS A 12 23.89 -12.64 -42.97
CA LYS A 12 23.89 -12.29 -41.56
C LYS A 12 22.46 -12.30 -41.05
N SER A 13 22.18 -13.23 -40.14
CA SER A 13 20.94 -13.34 -39.38
C SER A 13 20.65 -12.02 -38.63
N LYS A 14 19.58 -11.35 -39.02
CA LYS A 14 18.97 -10.27 -38.23
C LYS A 14 18.00 -10.88 -37.22
N ARG A 15 18.49 -11.35 -36.13
CA ARG A 15 17.68 -11.64 -34.91
C ARG A 15 18.52 -11.26 -33.69
N CYS A 16 17.94 -10.45 -32.82
CA CYS A 16 18.43 -9.88 -31.56
C CYS A 16 18.88 -8.40 -31.63
N ARG A 17 17.93 -7.50 -31.81
CA ARG A 17 18.14 -6.07 -31.49
C ARG A 17 16.87 -5.31 -31.07
N VAL A 18 15.85 -5.97 -30.56
CA VAL A 18 14.64 -5.29 -30.09
C VAL A 18 14.44 -5.38 -28.57
N VAL A 19 15.14 -6.28 -27.87
CA VAL A 19 14.97 -6.46 -26.42
C VAL A 19 15.94 -5.60 -25.58
N GLY A 20 17.01 -5.06 -26.20
CA GLY A 20 18.06 -4.33 -25.46
C GLY A 20 17.79 -2.86 -25.14
N THR A 21 16.84 -2.21 -25.82
CA THR A 21 16.62 -0.76 -25.65
C THR A 21 15.57 -0.39 -24.61
N PHE A 22 14.68 -1.30 -24.24
CA PHE A 22 13.68 -1.03 -23.18
C PHE A 22 14.28 -1.13 -21.76
N PHE A 23 15.26 -2.03 -21.54
CA PHE A 23 15.93 -2.18 -20.24
C PHE A 23 16.99 -1.11 -19.95
N ALA A 24 17.62 -0.54 -20.97
CA ALA A 24 18.62 0.52 -20.77
C ALA A 24 18.01 1.86 -20.30
N GLY A 25 16.72 2.12 -20.65
CA GLY A 25 16.00 3.31 -20.20
C GLY A 25 15.59 3.29 -18.73
N ILE A 26 15.39 2.11 -18.15
CA ILE A 26 14.99 1.96 -16.73
C ILE A 26 16.22 2.00 -15.82
N CYS A 27 17.35 1.42 -16.24
CA CYS A 27 18.59 1.40 -15.44
C CYS A 27 19.23 2.80 -15.29
N GLY A 28 19.08 3.70 -16.28
CA GLY A 28 19.64 5.05 -16.23
C GLY A 28 18.92 6.03 -15.31
N LYS A 29 17.64 5.78 -14.94
CA LYS A 29 16.85 6.67 -14.07
C LYS A 29 16.94 6.32 -12.58
N ILE A 30 17.46 5.14 -12.21
CA ILE A 30 17.60 4.69 -10.83
C ILE A 30 18.76 5.43 -10.11
N GLY A 31 19.65 6.09 -10.82
CA GLY A 31 20.82 6.80 -10.26
C GLY A 31 20.53 8.09 -9.49
N ASN A 32 19.30 8.59 -9.45
CA ASN A 32 18.96 9.89 -8.85
C ASN A 32 17.89 9.82 -7.75
N MET A 33 17.61 8.66 -7.16
CA MET A 33 16.67 8.59 -6.03
C MET A 33 17.35 9.14 -4.76
N LYS A 34 16.78 10.21 -4.21
CA LYS A 34 17.19 10.84 -2.96
C LYS A 34 17.05 9.87 -1.75
N LYS A 35 16.14 8.90 -1.84
CA LYS A 35 15.90 7.82 -0.88
C LYS A 35 16.49 6.50 -1.37
N ARG A 36 16.83 5.60 -0.43
CA ARG A 36 17.35 4.25 -0.75
C ARG A 36 16.25 3.24 -1.10
N TYR A 37 15.01 3.71 -1.24
CA TYR A 37 13.84 2.94 -1.65
C TYR A 37 12.89 3.79 -2.49
N ARG A 38 12.07 3.14 -3.32
CA ARG A 38 11.11 3.78 -4.23
C ARG A 38 9.88 4.26 -3.46
N THR A 39 9.80 5.55 -3.20
CA THR A 39 8.67 6.13 -2.46
C THR A 39 7.44 6.34 -3.35
N VAL A 40 6.25 6.31 -2.75
CA VAL A 40 5.00 6.63 -3.45
C VAL A 40 5.00 8.07 -4.00
N ASN A 41 5.68 9.02 -3.35
CA ASN A 41 5.79 10.39 -3.84
C ASN A 41 6.61 10.48 -5.13
N ASP A 42 7.72 9.72 -5.23
CA ASP A 42 8.53 9.67 -6.44
C ASP A 42 7.75 8.98 -7.56
N TYR A 43 7.08 7.87 -7.22
CA TYR A 43 6.23 7.13 -8.15
C TYR A 43 5.11 8.00 -8.73
N TYR A 44 4.36 8.72 -7.89
CA TYR A 44 3.28 9.58 -8.37
C TYR A 44 3.78 10.78 -9.18
N ARG A 45 4.97 11.32 -8.87
CA ARG A 45 5.59 12.34 -9.71
C ARG A 45 5.99 11.81 -11.09
N GLU A 46 6.48 10.57 -11.15
CA GLU A 46 6.77 9.90 -12.43
C GLU A 46 5.48 9.66 -13.23
N LEU A 47 4.41 9.22 -12.58
CA LEU A 47 3.15 8.88 -13.20
C LEU A 47 2.37 10.10 -13.69
N PHE A 48 2.26 11.15 -12.86
CA PHE A 48 1.41 12.32 -13.13
C PHE A 48 2.19 13.56 -13.58
N GLY A 49 3.52 13.50 -13.60
CA GLY A 49 4.41 14.58 -14.02
C GLY A 49 4.64 15.68 -12.99
N GLU A 50 3.88 15.67 -11.88
CA GLU A 50 3.93 16.68 -10.82
C GLU A 50 3.59 16.09 -9.46
N LYS A 51 3.70 16.91 -8.41
CA LYS A 51 3.23 16.55 -7.07
C LYS A 51 1.71 16.51 -7.05
N ILE A 52 1.18 15.47 -6.42
CA ILE A 52 -0.26 15.31 -6.18
C ILE A 52 -0.56 15.25 -4.68
N PHE A 53 -1.82 15.47 -4.31
CA PHE A 53 -2.31 15.20 -2.96
C PHE A 53 -3.23 13.99 -2.93
N LYS A 54 -3.09 13.19 -1.86
CA LYS A 54 -4.06 12.17 -1.49
C LYS A 54 -5.01 12.80 -0.48
N LEU A 55 -6.29 12.89 -0.84
CA LEU A 55 -7.36 13.48 -0.04
C LEU A 55 -8.14 12.36 0.65
N PRO A 56 -8.00 12.16 1.96
CA PRO A 56 -8.75 11.17 2.69
C PRO A 56 -10.23 11.57 2.80
N ILE A 57 -11.13 10.63 2.50
CA ILE A 57 -12.58 10.84 2.51
C ILE A 57 -13.25 9.66 3.21
N ASP A 58 -14.20 9.93 4.07
CA ASP A 58 -15.12 8.96 4.64
C ASP A 58 -16.37 8.85 3.76
N ALA A 59 -16.54 7.73 3.11
CA ALA A 59 -17.72 7.48 2.28
C ALA A 59 -18.86 6.80 3.05
N GLY A 60 -18.76 6.68 4.38
CA GLY A 60 -19.81 6.15 5.25
C GLY A 60 -20.05 4.65 5.10
N PHE A 61 -19.05 3.88 4.67
CA PHE A 61 -19.12 2.42 4.68
C PHE A 61 -18.84 1.87 6.07
N ASP A 62 -19.27 0.63 6.32
CA ASP A 62 -18.94 -0.11 7.55
C ASP A 62 -17.92 -1.22 7.26
N CYS A 63 -17.72 -2.11 8.22
CA CYS A 63 -16.80 -3.23 8.11
C CYS A 63 -17.52 -4.54 8.47
N PRO A 64 -17.44 -5.59 7.63
CA PRO A 64 -18.13 -6.86 7.86
C PRO A 64 -17.63 -7.58 9.12
N ASN A 65 -16.47 -7.20 9.63
CA ASN A 65 -15.93 -7.67 10.90
C ASN A 65 -16.51 -6.91 12.12
N ARG A 66 -17.37 -5.90 11.90
CA ARG A 66 -18.01 -5.09 12.94
C ARG A 66 -19.53 -5.24 12.95
N ASP A 67 -20.15 -5.18 11.79
CA ASP A 67 -21.61 -5.21 11.63
C ASP A 67 -22.21 -6.62 11.81
N GLY A 68 -21.35 -7.64 11.94
CA GLY A 68 -21.77 -9.04 12.15
C GLY A 68 -21.92 -9.84 10.87
N THR A 69 -21.66 -9.27 9.69
CA THR A 69 -21.75 -10.00 8.41
C THR A 69 -20.74 -11.15 8.35
N VAL A 70 -19.49 -10.91 8.82
CA VAL A 70 -18.43 -11.94 8.88
C VAL A 70 -18.07 -12.28 10.32
N ALA A 71 -17.85 -11.25 11.16
CA ALA A 71 -17.55 -11.42 12.58
C ALA A 71 -17.99 -10.18 13.36
N HIS A 72 -17.76 -10.17 14.68
CA HIS A 72 -18.19 -9.08 15.56
C HIS A 72 -17.00 -8.36 16.20
N GLY A 73 -17.18 -7.07 16.49
CA GLY A 73 -16.29 -6.26 17.31
C GLY A 73 -15.05 -5.74 16.61
N GLY A 74 -14.84 -6.04 15.33
CA GLY A 74 -13.70 -5.57 14.53
C GLY A 74 -12.35 -6.19 14.91
N CYS A 75 -11.28 -5.78 14.25
CA CYS A 75 -9.93 -6.14 14.64
C CYS A 75 -9.58 -5.56 16.02
N THR A 76 -8.76 -6.26 16.80
CA THR A 76 -8.47 -5.88 18.20
C THR A 76 -7.72 -4.55 18.35
N PHE A 77 -7.04 -4.12 17.29
CA PHE A 77 -6.29 -2.86 17.22
C PHE A 77 -7.08 -1.69 16.62
N CYS A 78 -8.25 -1.95 15.98
CA CYS A 78 -9.04 -0.88 15.37
C CYS A 78 -9.77 -0.04 16.42
N THR A 79 -9.71 1.29 16.23
CA THR A 79 -10.52 2.25 17.00
C THR A 79 -11.99 2.22 16.55
N VAL A 80 -12.84 2.94 17.26
CA VAL A 80 -14.26 3.06 16.90
C VAL A 80 -14.44 3.76 15.54
N SER A 81 -13.56 4.70 15.20
CA SER A 81 -13.51 5.43 13.93
C SER A 81 -12.83 4.65 12.78
N GLY A 82 -12.41 3.40 13.03
CA GLY A 82 -11.61 2.63 12.07
C GLY A 82 -10.18 3.15 11.96
N SER A 83 -9.67 3.33 10.74
CA SER A 83 -8.30 3.85 10.47
C SER A 83 -8.29 5.28 9.90
N GLY A 84 -9.36 6.04 10.07
CA GLY A 84 -9.62 7.32 9.40
C GLY A 84 -9.48 8.56 10.27
N ASP A 85 -8.72 8.50 11.35
CA ASP A 85 -8.61 9.59 12.33
C ASP A 85 -8.02 10.91 11.79
N ALA A 86 -7.64 10.95 10.50
CA ALA A 86 -7.02 12.11 9.86
C ALA A 86 -7.95 12.89 8.91
N ILE A 87 -9.24 12.57 8.82
CA ILE A 87 -10.19 13.25 7.93
C ILE A 87 -10.66 14.54 8.58
N VAL A 88 -10.60 15.66 7.84
CA VAL A 88 -10.86 17.00 8.37
C VAL A 88 -12.32 17.19 8.80
N ALA A 89 -13.27 16.64 8.07
CA ALA A 89 -14.70 16.78 8.33
C ALA A 89 -15.46 15.48 8.01
N PRO A 90 -15.25 14.38 8.78
CA PRO A 90 -15.75 13.05 8.43
C PRO A 90 -17.30 12.97 8.38
N ASP A 91 -17.99 13.81 9.11
CA ASP A 91 -19.47 13.83 9.15
C ASP A 91 -20.10 14.68 8.03
N ALA A 92 -19.30 15.41 7.24
CA ALA A 92 -19.79 16.20 6.12
C ALA A 92 -20.15 15.32 4.91
N PRO A 93 -21.04 15.78 4.00
CA PRO A 93 -21.24 15.12 2.72
C PRO A 93 -19.93 14.89 1.97
N ILE A 94 -19.80 13.77 1.24
CA ILE A 94 -18.56 13.35 0.56
C ILE A 94 -17.94 14.49 -0.27
N ARG A 95 -18.76 15.19 -1.03
CA ARG A 95 -18.32 16.33 -1.86
C ARG A 95 -17.76 17.49 -1.02
N GLU A 96 -18.35 17.77 0.12
CA GLU A 96 -17.88 18.81 1.04
C GLU A 96 -16.57 18.41 1.70
N GLN A 97 -16.42 17.14 2.11
CA GLN A 97 -15.15 16.61 2.61
C GLN A 97 -14.02 16.87 1.60
N PHE A 98 -14.26 16.60 0.32
CA PHE A 98 -13.27 16.81 -0.75
C PHE A 98 -12.75 18.26 -0.76
N TYR A 99 -13.63 19.26 -0.68
CA TYR A 99 -13.21 20.67 -0.65
C TYR A 99 -12.57 21.07 0.66
N HIS A 100 -13.03 20.55 1.79
CA HIS A 100 -12.37 20.78 3.10
C HIS A 100 -10.93 20.25 3.12
N GLU A 101 -10.69 19.09 2.55
CA GLU A 101 -9.34 18.51 2.44
C GLU A 101 -8.45 19.35 1.50
N ILE A 102 -8.96 19.85 0.38
CA ILE A 102 -8.22 20.76 -0.50
C ILE A 102 -7.84 22.04 0.24
N ASP A 103 -8.79 22.69 0.90
CA ASP A 103 -8.53 23.92 1.65
C ASP A 103 -7.49 23.72 2.75
N PHE A 104 -7.56 22.58 3.44
CA PHE A 104 -6.56 22.20 4.45
C PHE A 104 -5.16 22.04 3.84
N MET A 105 -5.06 21.32 2.73
CA MET A 105 -3.78 21.03 2.06
C MET A 105 -3.19 22.27 1.39
N HIS A 106 -4.02 23.15 0.81
CA HIS A 106 -3.58 24.38 0.14
C HIS A 106 -2.98 25.41 1.10
N ARG A 107 -3.27 25.37 2.41
CA ARG A 107 -2.56 26.19 3.42
C ARG A 107 -1.05 26.00 3.38
N LYS A 108 -0.59 24.79 3.02
CA LYS A 108 0.83 24.44 2.98
C LYS A 108 1.39 24.38 1.55
N TRP A 109 0.57 24.00 0.58
CA TRP A 109 0.98 23.80 -0.81
C TRP A 109 -0.10 24.31 -1.78
N PRO A 110 -0.18 25.62 -1.98
CA PRO A 110 -1.27 26.25 -2.76
C PRO A 110 -1.25 25.92 -4.26
N ASP A 111 -0.08 25.49 -4.78
CA ASP A 111 0.11 25.27 -6.22
C ASP A 111 -0.22 23.85 -6.69
N VAL A 112 -0.65 22.95 -5.79
CA VAL A 112 -0.99 21.57 -6.14
C VAL A 112 -2.44 21.49 -6.56
N ASN A 113 -2.69 21.04 -7.82
CA ASN A 113 -4.02 21.03 -8.44
C ASN A 113 -4.42 19.63 -8.95
N LYS A 114 -3.65 18.58 -8.62
CA LYS A 114 -3.99 17.18 -8.92
C LYS A 114 -4.20 16.39 -7.64
N TYR A 115 -5.27 15.62 -7.62
CA TYR A 115 -5.74 14.94 -6.42
C TYR A 115 -5.97 13.45 -6.66
N LEU A 116 -5.63 12.63 -5.68
CA LEU A 116 -6.10 11.26 -5.53
C LEU A 116 -7.14 11.25 -4.41
N VAL A 117 -8.37 10.91 -4.72
CA VAL A 117 -9.38 10.61 -3.70
C VAL A 117 -8.97 9.35 -2.96
N TYR A 118 -9.02 9.36 -1.64
CA TYR A 118 -8.66 8.20 -0.83
C TYR A 118 -9.80 7.82 0.13
N PHE A 119 -10.57 6.83 -0.24
CA PHE A 119 -11.56 6.21 0.63
C PHE A 119 -10.83 5.33 1.65
N GLN A 120 -10.68 5.83 2.87
CA GLN A 120 -9.78 5.24 3.86
C GLN A 120 -10.50 4.51 4.99
N ASN A 121 -11.61 5.05 5.52
CA ASN A 121 -12.25 4.51 6.70
C ASN A 121 -12.91 3.16 6.43
N TYR A 122 -12.74 2.21 7.35
CA TYR A 122 -13.38 0.89 7.33
C TYR A 122 -13.13 0.10 6.02
N THR A 123 -14.22 -0.41 5.40
CA THR A 123 -14.14 -1.31 4.23
C THR A 123 -14.94 -0.73 3.08
N ASN A 124 -14.28 0.02 2.21
CA ASN A 124 -14.93 0.89 1.22
C ASN A 124 -15.57 0.14 0.02
N THR A 125 -15.53 -1.18 0.01
CA THR A 125 -16.24 -2.03 -0.95
C THR A 125 -17.28 -2.93 -0.26
N HIS A 126 -17.61 -2.67 1.02
CA HIS A 126 -18.60 -3.42 1.76
C HIS A 126 -20.00 -2.81 1.58
N ALA A 127 -20.54 -2.95 0.37
CA ALA A 127 -21.90 -2.59 -0.02
C ALA A 127 -22.22 -3.18 -1.41
N HIS A 128 -23.48 -3.07 -1.85
CA HIS A 128 -23.84 -3.34 -3.23
C HIS A 128 -23.12 -2.38 -4.19
N VAL A 129 -22.73 -2.84 -5.38
CA VAL A 129 -21.92 -2.07 -6.34
C VAL A 129 -22.55 -0.73 -6.73
N ASP A 130 -23.88 -0.65 -6.81
CA ASP A 130 -24.58 0.60 -7.12
C ASP A 130 -24.39 1.65 -6.03
N VAL A 131 -24.38 1.26 -4.75
CA VAL A 131 -24.10 2.15 -3.62
C VAL A 131 -22.63 2.59 -3.63
N ILE A 132 -21.71 1.68 -3.96
CA ILE A 132 -20.29 2.00 -4.12
C ILE A 132 -20.11 3.05 -5.21
N ARG A 133 -20.71 2.83 -6.38
CA ARG A 133 -20.69 3.76 -7.51
C ARG A 133 -21.24 5.14 -7.14
N GLU A 134 -22.45 5.18 -6.55
CA GLU A 134 -23.09 6.42 -6.12
C GLU A 134 -22.22 7.24 -5.18
N ARG A 135 -21.61 6.60 -4.17
CA ARG A 135 -20.76 7.28 -3.20
C ARG A 135 -19.44 7.74 -3.80
N TYR A 136 -18.79 6.90 -4.61
CA TYR A 136 -17.51 7.28 -5.21
C TYR A 136 -17.64 8.44 -6.18
N GLU A 137 -18.70 8.44 -7.01
CA GLU A 137 -18.90 9.46 -8.03
C GLU A 137 -19.12 10.88 -7.47
N GLN A 138 -19.47 10.99 -6.18
CA GLN A 138 -19.56 12.29 -5.50
C GLN A 138 -18.21 12.98 -5.29
N ALA A 139 -17.10 12.26 -5.37
CA ALA A 139 -15.76 12.83 -5.20
C ALA A 139 -14.86 12.65 -6.44
N ILE A 140 -14.94 11.48 -7.13
CA ILE A 140 -14.00 11.18 -8.21
C ILE A 140 -14.24 11.99 -9.49
N ASN A 141 -15.41 12.59 -9.65
CA ASN A 141 -15.75 13.43 -10.78
C ASN A 141 -15.42 14.93 -10.56
N GLU A 142 -14.85 15.27 -9.39
CA GLU A 142 -14.48 16.65 -9.07
C GLU A 142 -13.23 17.12 -9.85
N PRO A 143 -13.11 18.43 -10.15
CA PRO A 143 -11.99 18.98 -10.91
C PRO A 143 -10.62 18.64 -10.28
N GLY A 144 -9.66 18.26 -11.11
CA GLY A 144 -8.29 17.94 -10.67
C GLY A 144 -8.10 16.51 -10.14
N VAL A 145 -9.15 15.71 -10.04
CA VAL A 145 -9.03 14.31 -9.65
C VAL A 145 -8.41 13.50 -10.78
N VAL A 146 -7.28 12.85 -10.49
CA VAL A 146 -6.53 12.01 -11.45
C VAL A 146 -6.61 10.52 -11.13
N GLY A 147 -7.20 10.17 -9.97
CA GLY A 147 -7.36 8.77 -9.59
C GLY A 147 -7.97 8.62 -8.19
N VAL A 148 -8.13 7.35 -7.82
CA VAL A 148 -8.74 6.94 -6.55
C VAL A 148 -7.93 5.83 -5.89
N ASN A 149 -7.78 5.93 -4.58
CA ASN A 149 -7.26 4.87 -3.71
C ASN A 149 -8.39 4.35 -2.82
N ILE A 150 -8.52 3.05 -2.70
CA ILE A 150 -9.65 2.39 -2.02
C ILE A 150 -9.10 1.44 -0.97
N GLY A 151 -9.21 1.82 0.30
CA GLY A 151 -8.89 0.95 1.43
C GLY A 151 -10.02 -0.06 1.64
N THR A 152 -9.70 -1.35 1.58
CA THR A 152 -10.71 -2.40 1.73
C THR A 152 -10.14 -3.72 2.23
N ARG A 153 -11.00 -4.72 2.38
CA ARG A 153 -10.69 -6.09 2.78
C ARG A 153 -10.76 -7.03 1.58
N PRO A 154 -9.96 -8.11 1.55
CA PRO A 154 -10.01 -9.08 0.45
C PRO A 154 -11.36 -9.82 0.33
N ASP A 155 -12.06 -10.07 1.44
CA ASP A 155 -13.36 -10.70 1.48
C ASP A 155 -14.54 -9.80 1.01
N CYS A 156 -14.26 -8.52 0.71
CA CYS A 156 -15.23 -7.55 0.21
C CYS A 156 -14.97 -7.14 -1.25
N MET A 157 -14.48 -8.06 -2.06
CA MET A 157 -14.18 -7.84 -3.49
C MET A 157 -14.95 -8.83 -4.37
N PRO A 158 -16.29 -8.76 -4.43
CA PRO A 158 -17.09 -9.59 -5.34
C PRO A 158 -16.85 -9.19 -6.80
N ASP A 159 -17.18 -10.07 -7.75
CA ASP A 159 -16.86 -9.88 -9.17
C ASP A 159 -17.51 -8.62 -9.77
N GLU A 160 -18.72 -8.27 -9.36
CA GLU A 160 -19.39 -7.03 -9.79
C GLU A 160 -18.66 -5.78 -9.32
N THR A 161 -18.05 -5.78 -8.12
CA THR A 161 -17.23 -4.68 -7.64
C THR A 161 -15.91 -4.60 -8.41
N ILE A 162 -15.26 -5.75 -8.67
CA ILE A 162 -14.04 -5.79 -9.50
C ILE A 162 -14.33 -5.26 -10.91
N ALA A 163 -15.47 -5.66 -11.51
CA ALA A 163 -15.89 -5.19 -12.84
C ALA A 163 -16.12 -3.66 -12.87
N TYR A 164 -16.76 -3.10 -11.86
CA TYR A 164 -16.92 -1.64 -11.74
C TYR A 164 -15.58 -0.93 -11.62
N LEU A 165 -14.67 -1.44 -10.78
CA LEU A 165 -13.35 -0.84 -10.63
C LEU A 165 -12.48 -1.00 -11.89
N ALA A 166 -12.68 -2.09 -12.66
CA ALA A 166 -12.06 -2.26 -13.98
C ALA A 166 -12.55 -1.18 -14.95
N GLU A 167 -13.86 -0.94 -15.05
CA GLU A 167 -14.44 0.15 -15.83
C GLU A 167 -13.85 1.51 -15.40
N LEU A 168 -13.75 1.77 -14.10
CA LEU A 168 -13.19 2.99 -13.56
C LEU A 168 -11.71 3.17 -13.93
N SER A 169 -10.95 2.07 -13.97
CA SER A 169 -9.52 2.07 -14.33
C SER A 169 -9.23 2.43 -15.81
N GLU A 170 -10.26 2.40 -16.67
CA GLU A 170 -10.14 2.91 -18.04
C GLU A 170 -10.16 4.45 -18.11
N ARG A 171 -10.71 5.11 -17.09
CA ARG A 171 -10.88 6.58 -17.03
C ARG A 171 -9.85 7.29 -16.18
N MET A 172 -9.36 6.62 -15.13
CA MET A 172 -8.44 7.22 -14.16
C MET A 172 -7.56 6.16 -13.50
N HIS A 173 -6.55 6.62 -12.75
CA HIS A 173 -5.71 5.73 -11.96
C HIS A 173 -6.51 5.15 -10.78
N VAL A 174 -6.52 3.83 -10.64
CA VAL A 174 -7.22 3.11 -9.56
C VAL A 174 -6.23 2.27 -8.76
N THR A 175 -6.19 2.49 -7.47
CA THR A 175 -5.41 1.67 -6.52
C THR A 175 -6.35 1.03 -5.51
N VAL A 176 -6.28 -0.29 -5.37
CA VAL A 176 -6.96 -1.04 -4.29
C VAL A 176 -5.92 -1.36 -3.21
N GLU A 177 -6.17 -0.87 -2.00
CA GLU A 177 -5.32 -1.07 -0.83
C GLU A 177 -5.93 -2.16 0.05
N LEU A 178 -5.39 -3.38 -0.02
CA LEU A 178 -5.91 -4.56 0.67
C LEU A 178 -5.30 -4.73 2.05
N GLY A 179 -6.16 -4.79 3.07
CA GLY A 179 -5.77 -5.08 4.45
C GLY A 179 -5.41 -6.54 4.66
N LEU A 180 -4.11 -6.87 4.67
CA LEU A 180 -3.59 -8.21 4.96
C LEU A 180 -3.14 -8.35 6.41
N GLN A 181 -2.45 -7.37 6.95
CA GLN A 181 -1.84 -7.23 8.27
C GLN A 181 -0.76 -8.27 8.57
N THR A 182 -1.05 -9.56 8.40
CA THR A 182 -0.15 -10.70 8.62
C THR A 182 -0.48 -11.85 7.66
N THR A 183 0.48 -12.71 7.37
CA THR A 183 0.28 -13.96 6.61
C THR A 183 0.11 -15.19 7.51
N TYR A 184 0.14 -15.00 8.85
CA TYR A 184 0.00 -16.08 9.83
C TYR A 184 -1.42 -16.15 10.36
N GLU A 185 -2.06 -17.32 10.22
CA GLU A 185 -3.45 -17.51 10.68
C GLU A 185 -3.58 -17.39 12.19
N ALA A 186 -2.61 -17.93 12.96
CA ALA A 186 -2.62 -17.79 14.42
C ALA A 186 -2.62 -16.31 14.87
N THR A 187 -1.81 -15.46 14.24
CA THR A 187 -1.83 -14.01 14.49
C THR A 187 -3.13 -13.38 14.03
N SER A 188 -3.66 -13.80 12.87
CA SER A 188 -4.94 -13.35 12.33
C SER A 188 -6.10 -13.60 13.30
N GLU A 189 -6.12 -14.77 13.94
CA GLU A 189 -7.09 -15.13 14.98
C GLU A 189 -6.94 -14.24 16.23
N LEU A 190 -5.70 -14.07 16.72
CA LEU A 190 -5.40 -13.19 17.88
C LEU A 190 -5.89 -11.75 17.67
N ILE A 191 -5.70 -11.21 16.47
CA ILE A 191 -6.14 -9.85 16.15
C ILE A 191 -7.60 -9.77 15.65
N ASN A 192 -8.31 -10.89 15.57
CA ASN A 192 -9.69 -10.98 15.08
C ASN A 192 -9.85 -10.35 13.67
N ARG A 193 -8.94 -10.68 12.73
CA ARG A 193 -9.00 -10.16 11.34
C ARG A 193 -10.16 -10.75 10.54
N ALA A 194 -10.50 -12.01 10.82
CA ALA A 194 -11.64 -12.74 10.26
C ALA A 194 -11.62 -12.94 8.73
N HIS A 195 -10.44 -13.10 8.13
CA HIS A 195 -10.25 -13.66 6.79
C HIS A 195 -8.89 -14.36 6.70
N SER A 196 -8.72 -15.34 5.82
CA SER A 196 -7.49 -16.11 5.69
C SER A 196 -6.48 -15.45 4.74
N TYR A 197 -5.21 -15.91 4.79
CA TYR A 197 -4.20 -15.53 3.82
C TYR A 197 -4.50 -16.09 2.43
N GLU A 198 -5.03 -17.31 2.35
CA GLU A 198 -5.44 -17.94 1.09
C GLU A 198 -6.48 -17.10 0.35
N LEU A 199 -7.49 -16.60 1.07
CA LEU A 199 -8.50 -15.70 0.48
C LEU A 199 -7.89 -14.40 -0.06
N TYR A 200 -6.88 -13.84 0.65
CA TYR A 200 -6.14 -12.69 0.16
C TYR A 200 -5.44 -13.01 -1.16
N VAL A 201 -4.70 -14.12 -1.24
CA VAL A 201 -3.98 -14.56 -2.47
C VAL A 201 -4.97 -14.77 -3.63
N GLU A 202 -6.09 -15.43 -3.37
CA GLU A 202 -7.14 -15.65 -4.37
C GLU A 202 -7.71 -14.31 -4.88
N THR A 203 -7.99 -13.38 -3.97
CA THR A 203 -8.53 -12.05 -4.33
C THR A 203 -7.55 -11.26 -5.19
N VAL A 204 -6.25 -11.27 -4.85
CA VAL A 204 -5.22 -10.63 -5.69
C VAL A 204 -5.21 -11.23 -7.10
N LYS A 205 -5.24 -12.57 -7.22
CA LYS A 205 -5.30 -13.25 -8.52
C LYS A 205 -6.54 -12.85 -9.32
N ARG A 206 -7.72 -12.81 -8.69
CA ARG A 206 -8.98 -12.41 -9.34
C ARG A 206 -8.92 -10.97 -9.86
N ILE A 207 -8.44 -10.04 -9.04
CA ILE A 207 -8.28 -8.63 -9.47
C ILE A 207 -7.31 -8.54 -10.64
N ARG A 208 -6.16 -9.23 -10.59
CA ARG A 208 -5.16 -9.22 -11.68
C ARG A 208 -5.71 -9.78 -12.99
N GLN A 209 -6.57 -10.81 -12.92
CA GLN A 209 -7.18 -11.42 -14.11
C GLN A 209 -8.30 -10.57 -14.70
N GLN A 210 -9.15 -9.99 -13.86
CA GLN A 210 -10.36 -9.27 -14.30
C GLN A 210 -10.11 -7.77 -14.55
N ALA A 211 -9.15 -7.18 -13.85
CA ALA A 211 -8.88 -5.75 -13.84
C ALA A 211 -7.37 -5.44 -13.82
N PRO A 212 -6.61 -5.83 -14.86
CA PRO A 212 -5.14 -5.77 -14.89
C PRO A 212 -4.56 -4.35 -14.76
N LYS A 213 -5.33 -3.30 -14.99
CA LYS A 213 -4.90 -1.90 -14.84
C LYS A 213 -4.96 -1.40 -13.40
N ILE A 214 -5.69 -2.10 -12.52
CA ILE A 214 -5.79 -1.73 -11.11
C ILE A 214 -4.47 -2.03 -10.41
N GLU A 215 -3.94 -1.04 -9.69
CA GLU A 215 -2.81 -1.26 -8.79
C GLU A 215 -3.27 -1.86 -7.47
N ILE A 216 -2.56 -2.87 -7.01
CA ILE A 216 -2.82 -3.52 -5.73
C ILE A 216 -1.72 -3.14 -4.74
N VAL A 217 -2.11 -2.64 -3.58
CA VAL A 217 -1.21 -2.29 -2.47
C VAL A 217 -1.57 -3.12 -1.25
N SER A 218 -0.61 -3.85 -0.70
CA SER A 218 -0.80 -4.66 0.50
C SER A 218 -0.49 -3.89 1.76
N HIS A 219 -1.31 -4.04 2.80
CA HIS A 219 -1.05 -3.47 4.11
C HIS A 219 -0.58 -4.55 5.08
N LEU A 220 0.63 -4.44 5.60
CA LEU A 220 1.19 -5.25 6.68
C LEU A 220 1.39 -4.40 7.94
N ILE A 221 1.35 -5.05 9.10
CA ILE A 221 1.57 -4.40 10.40
C ILE A 221 2.71 -5.11 11.12
N ASN A 222 3.75 -4.38 11.47
CA ASN A 222 4.85 -4.87 12.30
C ASN A 222 4.54 -4.67 13.80
N GLY A 223 4.90 -5.64 14.61
CA GLY A 223 4.69 -5.63 16.07
C GLY A 223 3.35 -6.20 16.53
N LEU A 224 2.70 -7.02 15.70
CA LEU A 224 1.48 -7.75 16.08
C LEU A 224 1.79 -8.77 17.20
N PRO A 225 0.78 -9.10 18.07
CA PRO A 225 0.97 -10.04 19.17
C PRO A 225 1.49 -11.40 18.68
N GLY A 226 2.55 -11.89 19.31
CA GLY A 226 3.12 -13.21 19.05
C GLY A 226 4.04 -13.28 17.82
N GLU A 227 4.22 -12.21 17.05
CA GLU A 227 5.12 -12.20 15.91
C GLU A 227 6.56 -11.86 16.32
N THR A 228 7.50 -12.70 15.88
CA THR A 228 8.95 -12.46 15.97
C THR A 228 9.45 -11.62 14.79
N ASN A 229 10.71 -11.16 14.87
CA ASN A 229 11.36 -10.43 13.77
C ASN A 229 11.40 -11.26 12.48
N GLU A 230 11.67 -12.57 12.60
CA GLU A 230 11.67 -13.51 11.48
C GLU A 230 10.29 -13.65 10.85
N MET A 231 9.24 -13.70 11.67
CA MET A 231 7.86 -13.76 11.20
C MET A 231 7.46 -12.48 10.46
N MET A 232 7.83 -11.30 10.98
CA MET A 232 7.57 -10.02 10.32
C MET A 232 8.31 -9.91 8.98
N LEU A 233 9.53 -10.44 8.89
CA LEU A 233 10.28 -10.51 7.62
C LEU A 233 9.62 -11.49 6.65
N GLU A 234 9.18 -12.66 7.13
CA GLU A 234 8.50 -13.66 6.33
C GLU A 234 7.15 -13.18 5.80
N ASN A 235 6.40 -12.39 6.59
CA ASN A 235 5.17 -11.71 6.12
C ASN A 235 5.43 -10.91 4.83
N VAL A 236 6.50 -10.15 4.79
CA VAL A 236 6.89 -9.39 3.58
C VAL A 236 7.31 -10.33 2.46
N ARG A 237 8.15 -11.34 2.75
CA ARG A 237 8.59 -12.29 1.72
C ARG A 237 7.39 -12.96 1.05
N ARG A 238 6.49 -13.58 1.80
CA ARG A 238 5.28 -14.21 1.26
C ARG A 238 4.41 -13.22 0.49
N CYS A 239 4.26 -12.00 1.02
CA CYS A 239 3.47 -10.97 0.36
C CYS A 239 4.00 -10.62 -1.04
N VAL A 240 5.31 -10.50 -1.22
CA VAL A 240 5.93 -10.08 -2.49
C VAL A 240 6.28 -11.23 -3.42
N THR A 241 6.34 -12.49 -2.93
CA THR A 241 6.63 -13.68 -3.76
C THR A 241 5.36 -14.36 -4.26
N ASP A 242 4.34 -14.45 -3.41
CA ASP A 242 3.13 -15.21 -3.70
C ASP A 242 2.09 -14.37 -4.47
N ASN A 243 2.30 -13.05 -4.55
CA ASN A 243 1.30 -12.12 -5.04
C ASN A 243 1.87 -11.10 -6.02
N ASP A 244 1.16 -10.87 -7.11
CA ASP A 244 1.48 -9.83 -8.10
C ASP A 244 0.91 -8.47 -7.63
N ILE A 245 1.63 -7.82 -6.72
CA ILE A 245 1.27 -6.51 -6.13
C ILE A 245 2.16 -5.39 -6.69
N HIS A 246 1.63 -4.17 -6.69
CA HIS A 246 2.32 -2.95 -7.17
C HIS A 246 2.98 -2.17 -6.07
N GLY A 247 2.44 -2.27 -4.86
CA GLY A 247 2.94 -1.52 -3.73
C GLY A 247 2.69 -2.19 -2.38
N ILE A 248 3.36 -1.67 -1.36
CA ILE A 248 3.24 -2.17 -0.01
C ILE A 248 3.24 -1.03 1.00
N LYS A 249 2.46 -1.19 2.07
CA LYS A 249 2.51 -0.37 3.29
C LYS A 249 3.00 -1.22 4.45
N LEU A 250 4.07 -0.79 5.08
CA LEU A 250 4.62 -1.38 6.28
C LEU A 250 4.22 -0.50 7.47
N HIS A 251 3.16 -0.89 8.16
CA HIS A 251 2.68 -0.14 9.31
C HIS A 251 3.39 -0.58 10.60
N LEU A 252 3.55 0.35 11.53
CA LEU A 252 3.81 0.03 12.92
C LEU A 252 2.48 -0.20 13.63
N LEU A 253 2.41 -1.20 14.50
CA LEU A 253 1.29 -1.34 15.42
C LEU A 253 1.24 -0.12 16.35
N HIS A 254 0.18 0.67 16.26
CA HIS A 254 -0.16 1.72 17.21
C HIS A 254 -1.19 1.18 18.19
N LEU A 255 -0.83 1.14 19.45
CA LEU A 255 -1.76 0.80 20.52
C LEU A 255 -2.56 2.06 20.89
N MET A 256 -3.85 2.02 20.59
CA MET A 256 -4.77 3.14 20.80
C MET A 256 -5.66 2.91 22.00
N THR A 257 -6.10 4.01 22.61
CA THR A 257 -7.14 3.97 23.66
C THR A 257 -8.45 3.41 23.11
N ASN A 258 -9.25 2.81 23.96
CA ASN A 258 -10.56 2.23 23.62
C ASN A 258 -10.52 1.09 22.60
N THR A 259 -9.35 0.44 22.42
CA THR A 259 -9.20 -0.79 21.62
C THR A 259 -9.19 -2.02 22.55
N ARG A 260 -9.62 -3.18 22.00
CA ARG A 260 -9.54 -4.45 22.77
C ARG A 260 -8.09 -4.82 23.09
N MET A 261 -7.13 -4.47 22.24
CA MET A 261 -5.71 -4.73 22.41
C MET A 261 -5.10 -3.96 23.58
N GLN A 262 -5.70 -2.84 24.02
CA GLN A 262 -5.29 -2.10 25.21
C GLN A 262 -5.27 -3.00 26.46
N ARG A 263 -6.24 -3.90 26.61
CA ARG A 263 -6.29 -4.85 27.72
C ARG A 263 -5.11 -5.82 27.69
N ASP A 264 -4.77 -6.36 26.52
CA ASP A 264 -3.65 -7.31 26.37
C ASP A 264 -2.31 -6.67 26.76
N TYR A 265 -2.16 -5.39 26.46
CA TYR A 265 -0.98 -4.61 26.87
C TYR A 265 -0.91 -4.43 28.38
N HIS A 266 -2.00 -4.02 29.03
CA HIS A 266 -2.03 -3.85 30.48
C HIS A 266 -1.82 -5.15 31.26
N GLU A 267 -2.22 -6.27 30.69
CA GLU A 267 -2.02 -7.60 31.27
C GLU A 267 -0.66 -8.22 30.88
N GLY A 268 0.20 -7.48 30.19
CA GLY A 268 1.56 -7.91 29.81
C GLY A 268 1.65 -8.94 28.69
N ARG A 269 0.56 -9.16 27.96
CA ARG A 269 0.51 -10.10 26.83
C ARG A 269 0.96 -9.48 25.49
N LEU A 270 1.08 -8.17 25.42
CA LEU A 270 1.56 -7.43 24.26
C LEU A 270 2.77 -6.59 24.66
N GLN A 271 3.85 -6.72 23.90
CA GLN A 271 5.02 -5.85 23.98
C GLN A 271 5.09 -4.99 22.72
N LEU A 272 5.35 -3.69 22.90
CA LEU A 272 5.51 -2.75 21.81
C LEU A 272 6.98 -2.70 21.39
N LEU A 273 7.23 -2.62 20.10
CA LEU A 273 8.59 -2.47 19.55
C LEU A 273 9.24 -1.17 20.02
N SER A 274 10.51 -1.23 20.36
CA SER A 274 11.36 -0.05 20.46
C SER A 274 11.62 0.56 19.07
N GLN A 275 12.05 1.82 19.04
CA GLN A 275 12.40 2.48 17.78
C GLN A 275 13.52 1.76 17.05
N GLU A 276 14.54 1.28 17.76
CA GLU A 276 15.68 0.56 17.19
C GLU A 276 15.26 -0.76 16.55
N GLU A 277 14.45 -1.56 17.24
CA GLU A 277 13.89 -2.81 16.69
C GLU A 277 13.09 -2.53 15.42
N TYR A 278 12.19 -1.54 15.45
CA TYR A 278 11.39 -1.16 14.29
C TYR A 278 12.23 -0.71 13.09
N VAL A 279 13.24 0.14 13.33
CA VAL A 279 14.16 0.60 12.27
C VAL A 279 14.89 -0.58 11.63
N ASN A 280 15.39 -1.51 12.45
CA ASN A 280 16.09 -2.70 11.95
C ASN A 280 15.16 -3.59 11.11
N ILE A 281 13.94 -3.87 11.60
CA ILE A 281 12.94 -4.67 10.88
C ILE A 281 12.59 -4.03 9.53
N ILE A 282 12.32 -2.72 9.51
CA ILE A 282 12.01 -2.01 8.25
C ILE A 282 13.18 -2.09 7.26
N CYS A 283 14.41 -1.93 7.72
CA CYS A 283 15.58 -2.08 6.85
C CYS A 283 15.69 -3.50 6.27
N ASP A 284 15.51 -4.54 7.10
CA ASP A 284 15.53 -5.93 6.66
C ASP A 284 14.43 -6.20 5.63
N GLN A 285 13.23 -5.68 5.85
CA GLN A 285 12.09 -5.78 4.94
C GLN A 285 12.36 -5.05 3.61
N LEU A 286 12.90 -3.83 3.65
CA LEU A 286 13.24 -3.06 2.44
C LEU A 286 14.30 -3.78 1.60
N GLU A 287 15.27 -4.42 2.23
CA GLU A 287 16.34 -5.15 1.54
C GLU A 287 15.83 -6.34 0.70
N ILE A 288 14.69 -6.95 1.09
CA ILE A 288 14.10 -8.09 0.36
C ILE A 288 12.95 -7.70 -0.59
N ILE A 289 12.38 -6.50 -0.48
CA ILE A 289 11.30 -6.05 -1.35
C ILE A 289 11.85 -5.71 -2.73
N PRO A 290 11.35 -6.30 -3.84
CA PRO A 290 11.77 -5.99 -5.20
C PRO A 290 11.69 -4.49 -5.52
N LYS A 291 12.63 -3.98 -6.33
CA LYS A 291 12.75 -2.54 -6.68
C LYS A 291 11.53 -1.97 -7.41
N HIS A 292 10.77 -2.79 -8.12
CA HIS A 292 9.58 -2.36 -8.84
C HIS A 292 8.39 -2.09 -7.91
N ILE A 293 8.35 -2.71 -6.73
CA ILE A 293 7.28 -2.51 -5.74
C ILE A 293 7.42 -1.14 -5.08
N VAL A 294 6.36 -0.36 -5.11
CA VAL A 294 6.33 1.00 -4.56
C VAL A 294 6.10 0.94 -3.05
N ILE A 295 6.91 1.65 -2.29
CA ILE A 295 6.75 1.78 -0.84
C ILE A 295 5.77 2.92 -0.54
N HIS A 296 4.52 2.58 -0.25
CA HIS A 296 3.47 3.56 0.01
C HIS A 296 3.57 4.17 1.42
N ARG A 297 4.03 3.38 2.40
CA ARG A 297 4.21 3.83 3.79
C ARG A 297 5.16 2.90 4.53
N ILE A 298 5.98 3.48 5.40
CA ILE A 298 6.87 2.74 6.32
C ILE A 298 6.72 3.19 7.78
N THR A 299 5.75 4.05 8.08
CA THR A 299 5.34 4.41 9.45
C THR A 299 3.92 4.97 9.40
N GLY A 300 3.17 4.85 10.49
CA GLY A 300 1.83 5.40 10.62
C GLY A 300 1.82 6.81 11.19
N ASP A 301 0.65 7.42 11.16
CA ASP A 301 0.33 8.62 11.92
C ASP A 301 -0.77 8.22 12.92
N ALA A 302 -0.58 8.51 14.20
CA ALA A 302 -1.56 8.23 15.24
C ALA A 302 -1.97 9.55 15.93
N PRO A 303 -3.27 9.77 16.23
CA PRO A 303 -3.70 10.89 17.06
C PRO A 303 -3.01 10.84 18.43
N ARG A 304 -2.37 11.94 18.80
CA ARG A 304 -1.53 12.00 20.00
C ARG A 304 -2.30 11.73 21.30
N ASP A 305 -3.53 12.20 21.32
CA ASP A 305 -4.44 12.08 22.46
C ASP A 305 -5.02 10.68 22.64
N MET A 306 -5.00 9.86 21.60
CA MET A 306 -5.47 8.48 21.62
C MET A 306 -4.35 7.44 21.69
N LEU A 307 -3.10 7.81 21.43
CA LEU A 307 -1.97 6.88 21.39
C LEU A 307 -1.51 6.51 22.80
N ILE A 308 -1.56 5.22 23.13
CA ILE A 308 -0.92 4.64 24.33
C ILE A 308 0.56 4.35 24.04
N GLY A 309 0.88 3.88 22.86
CA GLY A 309 2.26 3.59 22.46
C GLY A 309 2.38 2.94 21.06
N PRO A 310 3.60 2.83 20.58
CA PRO A 310 4.85 3.36 21.16
C PRO A 310 4.98 4.88 20.93
N MET A 311 5.28 5.63 21.98
CA MET A 311 5.30 7.10 21.95
C MET A 311 6.35 7.71 21.03
N TRP A 312 7.44 7.01 20.74
CA TRP A 312 8.47 7.44 19.79
C TRP A 312 7.93 7.60 18.37
N SER A 313 6.86 6.89 18.02
CA SER A 313 6.23 6.95 16.67
C SER A 313 5.63 8.32 16.33
N LEU A 314 5.32 9.15 17.35
CA LEU A 314 4.85 10.52 17.15
C LEU A 314 5.91 11.41 16.49
N ASN A 315 7.19 11.05 16.57
CA ASN A 315 8.27 11.77 15.90
C ASN A 315 8.61 11.12 14.54
N LYS A 316 7.66 11.14 13.64
CA LYS A 316 7.73 10.50 12.32
C LYS A 316 9.04 10.80 11.55
N TRP A 317 9.49 12.06 11.58
CA TRP A 317 10.70 12.46 10.88
C TRP A 317 11.97 11.84 11.46
N GLU A 318 12.03 11.65 12.76
CA GLU A 318 13.15 10.96 13.42
C GLU A 318 13.22 9.50 12.98
N VAL A 319 12.09 8.82 12.96
CA VAL A 319 11.99 7.43 12.49
C VAL A 319 12.43 7.29 11.04
N LEU A 320 11.92 8.15 10.14
CA LEU A 320 12.29 8.13 8.72
C LEU A 320 13.79 8.39 8.51
N ASN A 321 14.35 9.36 9.26
CA ASN A 321 15.78 9.66 9.20
C ASN A 321 16.64 8.52 9.78
N ALA A 322 16.16 7.84 10.82
CA ALA A 322 16.85 6.68 11.40
C ALA A 322 16.91 5.51 10.40
N ILE A 323 15.81 5.24 9.69
CA ILE A 323 15.77 4.23 8.62
C ILE A 323 16.75 4.58 7.50
N ASP A 324 16.77 5.84 7.01
CA ASP A 324 17.69 6.27 5.97
C ASP A 324 19.18 6.12 6.41
N LYS A 325 19.50 6.51 7.63
CA LYS A 325 20.85 6.37 8.21
C LYS A 325 21.27 4.91 8.37
N GLU A 326 20.35 4.07 8.83
CA GLU A 326 20.61 2.63 9.00
C GLU A 326 20.82 1.94 7.66
N MET A 327 20.00 2.22 6.65
CA MET A 327 20.22 1.74 5.28
C MET A 327 21.56 2.23 4.70
N GLU A 328 21.97 3.45 5.02
CA GLU A 328 23.29 3.97 4.63
C GLU A 328 24.42 3.24 5.35
N ARG A 329 24.32 3.05 6.65
CA ARG A 329 25.30 2.32 7.46
C ARG A 329 25.52 0.89 6.97
N ARG A 330 24.41 0.24 6.53
CA ARG A 330 24.43 -1.11 5.95
C ARG A 330 24.97 -1.13 4.51
N GLY A 331 25.11 0.01 3.84
CA GLY A 331 25.43 0.09 2.42
C GLY A 331 24.36 -0.55 1.54
N SER A 332 23.10 -0.61 2.01
CA SER A 332 22.00 -1.33 1.40
C SER A 332 20.94 -0.42 0.78
N TRP A 333 20.04 -0.99 0.00
CA TRP A 333 18.95 -0.34 -0.69
C TRP A 333 17.80 -1.35 -0.89
N GLN A 334 16.63 -0.86 -1.28
CA GLN A 334 15.50 -1.72 -1.59
C GLN A 334 15.86 -2.80 -2.61
N GLY A 335 15.62 -4.06 -2.25
CA GLY A 335 15.92 -5.21 -3.09
C GLY A 335 17.40 -5.60 -3.13
N SER A 336 18.25 -5.06 -2.25
CA SER A 336 19.67 -5.44 -2.20
C SER A 336 19.90 -6.91 -1.80
N LYS A 337 18.94 -7.53 -1.11
CA LYS A 337 18.93 -8.94 -0.72
C LYS A 337 17.73 -9.71 -1.30
N CYS A 338 17.08 -9.14 -2.31
CA CYS A 338 15.98 -9.82 -3.00
C CYS A 338 16.53 -11.04 -3.76
N PRO A 339 15.94 -12.23 -3.60
CA PRO A 339 16.31 -13.39 -4.39
C PRO A 339 16.19 -13.11 -5.90
N LEU A 340 17.17 -13.59 -6.69
CA LEU A 340 17.26 -13.28 -8.14
C LEU A 340 16.07 -13.81 -8.94
N ASP A 341 15.37 -14.81 -8.46
CA ASP A 341 14.20 -15.44 -9.05
C ASP A 341 12.92 -14.60 -8.95
N ILE A 342 12.91 -13.57 -8.08
CA ILE A 342 11.77 -12.63 -7.91
C ILE A 342 11.95 -11.36 -8.78
N LEU A 343 13.08 -11.20 -9.44
CA LEU A 343 13.39 -10.03 -10.28
C LEU A 343 12.80 -10.09 -11.70
N ARG A 344 11.76 -10.92 -11.94
CA ARG A 344 11.14 -11.11 -13.25
C ARG A 344 10.07 -10.07 -13.57
#